data_6326000d87c299c732d3670b3e1a3fcc
#
_entry.id   6326000d87c299c732d3670b3e1a3fcc
#
_cell.length_a   1.000
_cell.length_b   1.000
_cell.length_c   1.000
_cell.angle_alpha   90.00
_cell.angle_beta   90.00
_cell.angle_gamma   90.00
#
_symmetry.space_group_name_H-M   'P 1'
#
loop_
_entity.id
_entity.type
_entity.pdbx_description
1 polymer ?
#
loop_
_entity_poly.entity_id
_entity_poly.type
_entity_poly.pdbx_seq_one_letter_code
_entity_poly.pdbx_strand_id
1 'polypeptide(L)'
;MGAIDLSWVDALSDAEKAALLASAQDVLSKTQLADYVAYPKQREFHKAGADPAVRERLLKAGNQLGKTWSAGFETAMHLTGQYPDWWDGATFPHPVASWAAGVTSEVTRDSVQRVLCGRSNAIGTGAIPADAIKDKSMKRGVADAVDTLIIRHGGGGDVQAGESTLGFKSYDQGREKFQAETLDIVWLDEEPPLDIYSECLTRTNATDGIVYMTFTPLQGMSEVVKRFLVEKVPGTHVTNMTIYDALHYTDSKRAAIIASYPAHER
;
A
#
# COMPACT_ATOMS: atom_id res chain seq x y z
N MET A 1 22.92 14.93 11.50
CA MET A 1 23.36 13.52 11.49
C MET A 1 24.73 13.46 10.85
N GLY A 2 25.77 13.02 11.59
CA GLY A 2 27.12 12.83 11.03
C GLY A 2 27.12 11.70 10.02
N ALA A 3 27.91 11.82 8.97
CA ALA A 3 28.12 10.73 8.01
C ALA A 3 28.71 9.51 8.75
N ILE A 4 28.09 8.34 8.56
CA ILE A 4 28.59 7.09 9.10
C ILE A 4 29.86 6.73 8.29
N ASP A 5 31.00 6.56 8.97
CA ASP A 5 32.22 6.06 8.33
C ASP A 5 32.05 4.57 8.00
N LEU A 6 32.01 4.24 6.72
CA LEU A 6 31.89 2.90 6.17
C LEU A 6 33.18 2.39 5.54
N SER A 7 34.30 3.10 5.72
CA SER A 7 35.62 2.74 5.10
C SER A 7 36.10 1.34 5.51
N TRP A 8 35.70 0.84 6.66
CA TRP A 8 35.99 -0.52 7.12
C TRP A 8 35.35 -1.62 6.27
N VAL A 9 34.26 -1.31 5.54
CA VAL A 9 33.59 -2.29 4.65
C VAL A 9 34.49 -2.69 3.48
N ASP A 10 35.31 -1.78 3.00
CA ASP A 10 36.22 -2.06 1.87
C ASP A 10 37.28 -3.10 2.23
N ALA A 11 37.64 -3.23 3.51
CA ALA A 11 38.59 -4.18 4.01
C ALA A 11 38.04 -5.63 4.20
N LEU A 12 36.71 -5.79 4.09
CA LEU A 12 36.07 -7.11 4.24
C LEU A 12 36.25 -7.97 2.98
N SER A 13 36.38 -9.28 3.17
CA SER A 13 36.29 -10.26 2.09
C SER A 13 34.87 -10.27 1.45
N ASP A 14 34.75 -10.82 0.25
CA ASP A 14 33.47 -10.94 -0.44
C ASP A 14 32.42 -11.74 0.35
N ALA A 15 32.87 -12.77 1.09
CA ALA A 15 32.01 -13.57 1.97
C ALA A 15 31.48 -12.74 3.15
N GLU A 16 32.33 -11.92 3.77
CA GLU A 16 31.94 -11.04 4.89
C GLU A 16 31.03 -9.90 4.41
N LYS A 17 31.28 -9.33 3.22
CA LYS A 17 30.39 -8.36 2.59
C LYS A 17 29.02 -8.95 2.30
N ALA A 18 28.95 -10.18 1.80
CA ALA A 18 27.69 -10.87 1.55
C ALA A 18 26.93 -11.15 2.86
N ALA A 19 27.62 -11.57 3.91
CA ALA A 19 27.02 -11.80 5.23
C ALA A 19 26.51 -10.51 5.86
N LEU A 20 27.26 -9.40 5.75
CA LEU A 20 26.86 -8.08 6.23
C LEU A 20 25.62 -7.57 5.48
N LEU A 21 25.59 -7.71 4.15
CA LEU A 21 24.44 -7.36 3.31
C LEU A 21 23.20 -8.19 3.70
N ALA A 22 23.35 -9.48 3.90
CA ALA A 22 22.26 -10.35 4.32
C ALA A 22 21.70 -9.93 5.70
N SER A 23 22.59 -9.62 6.65
CA SER A 23 22.22 -9.12 7.99
C SER A 23 21.50 -7.76 7.91
N ALA A 24 22.01 -6.83 7.10
CA ALA A 24 21.38 -5.53 6.91
C ALA A 24 20.00 -5.66 6.24
N GLN A 25 19.87 -6.56 5.26
CA GLN A 25 18.58 -6.86 4.63
C GLN A 25 17.59 -7.48 5.62
N ASP A 26 18.04 -8.39 6.49
CA ASP A 26 17.21 -8.99 7.54
C ASP A 26 16.70 -7.92 8.52
N VAL A 27 17.57 -7.03 8.98
CA VAL A 27 17.17 -5.90 9.85
C VAL A 27 16.17 -4.99 9.13
N LEU A 28 16.45 -4.57 7.91
CA LEU A 28 15.56 -3.70 7.13
C LEU A 28 14.20 -4.36 6.87
N SER A 29 14.17 -5.67 6.64
CA SER A 29 12.93 -6.40 6.40
C SER A 29 12.03 -6.50 7.63
N LYS A 30 12.60 -6.42 8.83
CA LYS A 30 11.86 -6.49 10.09
C LYS A 30 11.45 -5.13 10.64
N THR A 31 12.09 -4.07 10.18
CA THR A 31 11.89 -2.73 10.77
C THR A 31 10.97 -1.82 9.94
N GLN A 32 10.84 -2.00 8.64
CA GLN A 32 10.09 -1.06 7.80
C GLN A 32 8.64 -0.83 8.27
N LEU A 33 7.92 -1.88 8.64
CA LEU A 33 6.55 -1.75 9.15
C LEU A 33 6.51 -1.02 10.48
N ALA A 34 7.44 -1.34 11.39
CA ALA A 34 7.55 -0.73 12.71
C ALA A 34 8.03 0.74 12.63
N ASP A 35 8.87 1.06 11.65
CA ASP A 35 9.44 2.39 11.45
C ASP A 35 8.53 3.33 10.63
N TYR A 36 7.38 2.83 10.15
CA TYR A 36 6.46 3.66 9.38
C TYR A 36 5.89 4.79 10.23
N VAL A 37 6.10 6.01 9.76
CA VAL A 37 5.53 7.24 10.33
C VAL A 37 4.67 7.92 9.29
N ALA A 38 3.37 7.94 9.51
CA ALA A 38 2.42 8.58 8.62
C ALA A 38 2.53 10.11 8.68
N TYR A 39 2.47 10.77 7.53
CA TYR A 39 2.26 12.23 7.49
C TYR A 39 0.86 12.58 8.04
N PRO A 40 0.61 13.81 8.49
CA PRO A 40 -0.69 14.18 9.06
C PRO A 40 -1.88 13.83 8.16
N LYS A 41 -1.77 14.05 6.84
CA LYS A 41 -2.84 13.69 5.89
C LYS A 41 -2.96 12.19 5.65
N GLN A 42 -1.87 11.44 5.69
CA GLN A 42 -1.92 9.98 5.65
C GLN A 42 -2.59 9.44 6.91
N ARG A 43 -2.27 10.01 8.08
CA ARG A 43 -2.92 9.63 9.33
C ARG A 43 -4.42 9.95 9.34
N GLU A 44 -4.85 11.10 8.78
CA GLU A 44 -6.26 11.43 8.57
C GLU A 44 -6.96 10.36 7.72
N PHE A 45 -6.32 9.92 6.64
CA PHE A 45 -6.82 8.84 5.78
C PHE A 45 -6.97 7.52 6.53
N HIS A 46 -5.95 7.11 7.29
CA HIS A 46 -5.99 5.89 8.11
C HIS A 46 -7.10 5.96 9.16
N LYS A 47 -7.16 7.07 9.90
CA LYS A 47 -8.13 7.30 10.97
C LYS A 47 -9.57 7.24 10.50
N ALA A 48 -9.86 7.72 9.29
CA ALA A 48 -11.20 7.64 8.72
C ALA A 48 -11.72 6.19 8.61
N GLY A 49 -10.81 5.21 8.51
CA GLY A 49 -11.17 3.79 8.50
C GLY A 49 -11.64 3.24 9.85
N ALA A 50 -11.43 3.95 10.96
CA ALA A 50 -11.93 3.55 12.28
C ALA A 50 -13.45 3.78 12.44
N ASP A 51 -14.05 4.61 11.59
CA ASP A 51 -15.50 4.81 11.58
C ASP A 51 -16.17 3.64 10.83
N PRO A 52 -16.96 2.80 11.48
CA PRO A 52 -17.62 1.66 10.83
C PRO A 52 -18.61 2.07 9.73
N ALA A 53 -19.04 3.34 9.70
CA ALA A 53 -19.85 3.87 8.63
C ALA A 53 -19.03 4.16 7.35
N VAL A 54 -17.69 4.26 7.44
CA VAL A 54 -16.79 4.58 6.33
C VAL A 54 -16.17 3.30 5.78
N ARG A 55 -16.78 2.73 4.76
CA ARG A 55 -16.28 1.53 4.07
C ARG A 55 -15.42 1.83 2.84
N GLU A 56 -15.57 3.02 2.27
CA GLU A 56 -14.92 3.42 1.03
C GLU A 56 -14.06 4.67 1.28
N ARG A 57 -12.76 4.59 1.00
CA ARG A 57 -11.85 5.73 1.22
C ARG A 57 -11.02 6.05 -0.01
N LEU A 58 -10.83 7.34 -0.26
CA LEU A 58 -9.96 7.85 -1.31
C LEU A 58 -8.87 8.76 -0.71
N LEU A 59 -7.61 8.37 -0.88
CA LEU A 59 -6.48 9.27 -0.71
C LEU A 59 -6.13 9.90 -2.05
N LYS A 60 -6.63 11.13 -2.26
CA LYS A 60 -6.37 11.91 -3.44
C LYS A 60 -5.10 12.74 -3.26
N ALA A 61 -4.08 12.47 -4.07
CA ALA A 61 -2.82 13.21 -4.01
C ALA A 61 -2.15 13.27 -5.38
N GLY A 62 -1.29 14.25 -5.57
CA GLY A 62 -0.39 14.31 -6.73
C GLY A 62 0.61 13.15 -6.75
N ASN A 63 1.38 13.08 -7.84
CA ASN A 63 2.41 12.05 -7.99
C ASN A 63 3.55 12.26 -6.97
N GLN A 64 4.14 11.15 -6.49
CA GLN A 64 5.28 11.13 -5.56
C GLN A 64 5.02 11.82 -4.20
N LEU A 65 3.77 11.97 -3.78
CA LEU A 65 3.43 12.53 -2.47
C LEU A 65 3.23 11.45 -1.39
N GLY A 66 3.44 10.17 -1.70
CA GLY A 66 3.38 9.09 -0.72
C GLY A 66 2.03 8.40 -0.59
N LYS A 67 1.08 8.57 -1.55
CA LYS A 67 -0.24 7.92 -1.53
C LYS A 67 -0.14 6.39 -1.55
N THR A 68 0.58 5.82 -2.52
CA THR A 68 0.80 4.37 -2.66
C THR A 68 1.54 3.79 -1.44
N TRP A 69 2.52 4.53 -0.91
CA TRP A 69 3.24 4.18 0.30
C TRP A 69 2.31 4.05 1.51
N SER A 70 1.47 5.05 1.72
CA SER A 70 0.49 5.08 2.82
C SER A 70 -0.44 3.87 2.79
N ALA A 71 -1.10 3.61 1.65
CA ALA A 71 -2.01 2.48 1.52
C ALA A 71 -1.31 1.12 1.61
N GLY A 72 -0.08 1.02 1.09
CA GLY A 72 0.73 -0.20 1.21
C GLY A 72 1.05 -0.55 2.66
N PHE A 73 1.42 0.43 3.48
CA PHE A 73 1.66 0.20 4.91
C PHE A 73 0.39 -0.14 5.68
N GLU A 74 -0.73 0.52 5.40
CA GLU A 74 -2.03 0.14 5.96
C GLU A 74 -2.38 -1.31 5.59
N THR A 75 -2.23 -1.68 4.32
CA THR A 75 -2.47 -3.05 3.85
C THR A 75 -1.58 -4.06 4.60
N ALA A 76 -0.29 -3.74 4.77
CA ALA A 76 0.64 -4.61 5.49
C ALA A 76 0.27 -4.78 6.97
N MET A 77 -0.18 -3.70 7.63
CA MET A 77 -0.68 -3.76 9.01
C MET A 77 -1.87 -4.69 9.14
N HIS A 78 -2.83 -4.57 8.24
CA HIS A 78 -4.03 -5.42 8.24
C HIS A 78 -3.68 -6.89 7.94
N LEU A 79 -2.78 -7.15 7.00
CA LEU A 79 -2.35 -8.51 6.65
C LEU A 79 -1.61 -9.20 7.77
N THR A 80 -0.78 -8.47 8.52
CA THR A 80 0.05 -9.02 9.60
C THR A 80 -0.62 -8.97 10.97
N GLY A 81 -1.64 -8.12 11.15
CA GLY A 81 -2.22 -7.81 12.46
C GLY A 81 -1.26 -6.99 13.35
N GLN A 82 -0.20 -6.41 12.78
CA GLN A 82 0.80 -5.62 13.50
C GLN A 82 0.52 -4.14 13.29
N TYR A 83 0.03 -3.48 14.33
CA TYR A 83 -0.30 -2.06 14.32
C TYR A 83 0.65 -1.30 15.26
N PRO A 84 1.23 -0.16 14.84
CA PRO A 84 2.04 0.66 15.74
C PRO A 84 1.19 1.34 16.81
N ASP A 85 1.83 1.74 17.92
CA ASP A 85 1.13 2.36 19.07
C ASP A 85 0.32 3.61 18.70
N TRP A 86 0.73 4.32 17.66
CA TRP A 86 0.04 5.53 17.19
C TRP A 86 -1.17 5.25 16.29
N TRP A 87 -1.42 3.98 15.94
CA TRP A 87 -2.49 3.63 15.00
C TRP A 87 -3.87 3.92 15.59
N ASP A 88 -4.66 4.71 14.87
CA ASP A 88 -6.03 5.10 15.21
C ASP A 88 -7.02 4.80 14.06
N GLY A 89 -6.62 3.96 13.10
CA GLY A 89 -7.44 3.48 11.99
C GLY A 89 -8.20 2.19 12.30
N ALA A 90 -8.77 1.57 11.25
CA ALA A 90 -9.39 0.24 11.36
C ALA A 90 -8.36 -0.81 11.81
N THR A 91 -8.83 -1.83 12.53
CA THR A 91 -8.04 -3.00 12.90
C THR A 91 -8.78 -4.28 12.58
N PHE A 92 -8.03 -5.31 12.19
CA PHE A 92 -8.56 -6.64 11.95
C PHE A 92 -7.92 -7.59 12.97
N PRO A 93 -8.68 -8.04 13.97
CA PRO A 93 -8.17 -8.96 15.00
C PRO A 93 -8.07 -10.42 14.51
N HIS A 94 -8.37 -10.69 13.25
CA HIS A 94 -8.36 -12.00 12.60
C HIS A 94 -7.64 -11.93 11.25
N PRO A 95 -7.15 -13.08 10.72
CA PRO A 95 -6.60 -13.16 9.37
C PRO A 95 -7.56 -12.62 8.31
N VAL A 96 -7.03 -11.91 7.33
CA VAL A 96 -7.82 -11.24 6.30
C VAL A 96 -7.55 -11.79 4.91
N ALA A 97 -8.58 -11.80 4.06
CA ALA A 97 -8.48 -12.02 2.62
C ALA A 97 -8.50 -10.67 1.90
N SER A 98 -7.52 -10.42 1.03
CA SER A 98 -7.35 -9.11 0.42
C SER A 98 -6.89 -9.14 -1.02
N TRP A 99 -7.21 -8.07 -1.75
CA TRP A 99 -6.61 -7.77 -3.04
C TRP A 99 -5.92 -6.41 -3.03
N ALA A 100 -4.81 -6.34 -3.77
CA ALA A 100 -4.16 -5.07 -4.12
C ALA A 100 -4.02 -5.02 -5.65
N ALA A 101 -4.52 -3.95 -6.27
CA ALA A 101 -4.62 -3.86 -7.72
C ALA A 101 -4.08 -2.54 -8.26
N GLY A 102 -3.58 -2.56 -9.49
CA GLY A 102 -3.17 -1.39 -10.26
C GLY A 102 -3.59 -1.50 -11.72
N VAL A 103 -3.10 -0.60 -12.57
CA VAL A 103 -3.58 -0.45 -13.95
C VAL A 103 -3.24 -1.66 -14.81
N THR A 104 -1.96 -2.07 -14.84
CA THR A 104 -1.48 -3.30 -15.53
C THR A 104 -0.69 -4.18 -14.59
N SER A 105 -0.47 -5.42 -14.99
CA SER A 105 0.30 -6.36 -14.17
C SER A 105 1.73 -5.88 -13.92
N GLU A 106 2.39 -5.24 -14.89
CA GLU A 106 3.72 -4.66 -14.75
C GLU A 106 3.72 -3.45 -13.81
N VAL A 107 2.75 -2.54 -13.97
CA VAL A 107 2.61 -1.37 -13.08
C VAL A 107 2.30 -1.83 -11.65
N THR A 108 1.44 -2.82 -11.47
CA THR A 108 1.15 -3.39 -10.15
C THR A 108 2.40 -4.00 -9.50
N ARG A 109 3.25 -4.71 -10.28
CA ARG A 109 4.54 -5.21 -9.80
C ARG A 109 5.47 -4.07 -9.39
N ASP A 110 5.61 -3.05 -10.21
CA ASP A 110 6.62 -1.99 -10.04
C ASP A 110 6.18 -0.93 -9.00
N SER A 111 4.91 -0.84 -8.68
CA SER A 111 4.31 0.07 -7.69
C SER A 111 3.85 -0.69 -6.44
N VAL A 112 2.69 -1.31 -6.50
CA VAL A 112 1.97 -1.94 -5.38
C VAL A 112 2.78 -3.08 -4.75
N GLN A 113 3.22 -4.04 -5.56
CA GLN A 113 4.04 -5.17 -5.08
C GLN A 113 5.36 -4.65 -4.50
N ARG A 114 5.98 -3.67 -5.14
CA ARG A 114 7.25 -3.11 -4.65
C ARG A 114 7.12 -2.45 -3.28
N VAL A 115 6.03 -1.76 -3.00
CA VAL A 115 5.79 -1.18 -1.68
C VAL A 115 5.52 -2.28 -0.65
N LEU A 116 4.71 -3.27 -0.98
CA LEU A 116 4.33 -4.35 -0.06
C LEU A 116 5.46 -5.35 0.16
N CYS A 117 6.15 -5.77 -0.89
CA CYS A 117 7.09 -6.88 -0.86
C CYS A 117 8.57 -6.45 -0.92
N GLY A 118 8.85 -5.21 -1.33
CA GLY A 118 10.20 -4.79 -1.69
C GLY A 118 10.52 -5.05 -3.17
N ARG A 119 11.80 -4.96 -3.52
CA ARG A 119 12.26 -5.23 -4.90
C ARG A 119 12.10 -6.72 -5.24
N SER A 120 11.91 -7.03 -6.51
CA SER A 120 11.71 -8.40 -7.00
C SER A 120 12.84 -9.36 -6.61
N ASN A 121 14.07 -8.86 -6.55
CA ASN A 121 15.26 -9.61 -6.11
C ASN A 121 15.50 -9.58 -4.58
N ALA A 122 14.62 -8.89 -3.82
CA ALA A 122 14.73 -8.71 -2.38
C ALA A 122 13.33 -8.69 -1.74
N ILE A 123 12.52 -9.71 -2.01
CA ILE A 123 11.18 -9.87 -1.42
C ILE A 123 11.30 -10.02 0.10
N GLY A 124 10.43 -9.30 0.83
CA GLY A 124 10.46 -9.20 2.29
C GLY A 124 11.16 -7.93 2.79
N THR A 125 11.64 -7.07 1.88
CA THR A 125 12.20 -5.75 2.21
C THR A 125 11.21 -4.61 1.98
N GLY A 126 9.94 -4.92 1.81
CA GLY A 126 8.84 -3.95 1.70
C GLY A 126 8.14 -3.72 3.04
N ALA A 127 6.89 -3.25 2.96
CA ALA A 127 6.06 -3.04 4.13
C ALA A 127 5.70 -4.35 4.85
N ILE A 128 5.58 -5.46 4.12
CA ILE A 128 5.36 -6.80 4.73
C ILE A 128 6.71 -7.36 5.14
N PRO A 129 6.95 -7.61 6.45
CA PRO A 129 8.20 -8.19 6.93
C PRO A 129 8.48 -9.58 6.32
N ALA A 130 9.75 -9.88 6.05
CA ALA A 130 10.15 -11.15 5.43
C ALA A 130 9.71 -12.39 6.23
N ASP A 131 9.78 -12.32 7.54
CA ASP A 131 9.37 -13.38 8.45
C ASP A 131 7.84 -13.56 8.52
N ALA A 132 7.06 -12.56 8.12
CA ALA A 132 5.62 -12.68 7.97
C ALA A 132 5.22 -13.37 6.66
N ILE A 133 6.04 -13.32 5.61
CA ILE A 133 5.75 -13.98 4.34
C ILE A 133 5.96 -15.49 4.49
N LYS A 134 4.87 -16.26 4.45
CA LYS A 134 4.91 -17.72 4.56
C LYS A 134 5.12 -18.41 3.23
N ASP A 135 4.40 -17.96 2.20
CA ASP A 135 4.43 -18.54 0.86
C ASP A 135 4.04 -17.51 -0.21
N LYS A 136 4.42 -17.78 -1.44
CA LYS A 136 4.08 -16.95 -2.60
C LYS A 136 3.90 -17.78 -3.86
N SER A 137 2.96 -17.41 -4.70
CA SER A 137 2.85 -17.87 -6.07
C SER A 137 3.23 -16.76 -7.05
N MET A 138 3.84 -17.13 -8.18
CA MET A 138 4.25 -16.17 -9.20
C MET A 138 3.22 -16.11 -10.31
N LYS A 139 2.99 -14.89 -10.83
CA LYS A 139 2.05 -14.64 -11.91
C LYS A 139 2.59 -15.21 -13.23
N ARG A 140 1.75 -15.94 -13.98
CA ARG A 140 2.13 -16.47 -15.29
C ARG A 140 2.21 -15.34 -16.32
N GLY A 141 3.26 -15.36 -17.12
CA GLY A 141 3.43 -14.44 -18.25
C GLY A 141 3.96 -13.04 -17.90
N VAL A 142 4.17 -12.73 -16.63
CA VAL A 142 4.78 -11.47 -16.20
C VAL A 142 5.97 -11.76 -15.29
N ALA A 143 7.16 -11.45 -15.78
CA ALA A 143 8.39 -11.70 -15.03
C ALA A 143 8.37 -10.99 -13.66
N ASP A 144 8.82 -11.71 -12.62
CA ASP A 144 8.97 -11.21 -11.26
C ASP A 144 7.67 -10.69 -10.59
N ALA A 145 6.51 -10.87 -11.23
CA ALA A 145 5.24 -10.53 -10.63
C ALA A 145 4.73 -11.65 -9.71
N VAL A 146 4.39 -11.29 -8.49
CA VAL A 146 3.70 -12.16 -7.55
C VAL A 146 2.21 -12.19 -7.91
N ASP A 147 1.60 -13.36 -7.85
CA ASP A 147 0.15 -13.53 -8.02
C ASP A 147 -0.55 -13.50 -6.66
N THR A 148 -0.06 -14.31 -5.72
CA THR A 148 -0.64 -14.41 -4.38
C THR A 148 0.45 -14.53 -3.33
N LEU A 149 0.22 -13.91 -2.17
CA LEU A 149 1.00 -14.11 -0.95
C LEU A 149 0.16 -14.76 0.13
N ILE A 150 0.79 -15.64 0.92
CA ILE A 150 0.29 -16.11 2.20
C ILE A 150 1.13 -15.46 3.30
N ILE A 151 0.47 -14.77 4.23
CA ILE A 151 1.13 -13.95 5.24
C ILE A 151 0.70 -14.43 6.63
N ARG A 152 1.66 -14.61 7.53
CA ARG A 152 1.37 -14.86 8.94
C ARG A 152 0.68 -13.65 9.56
N HIS A 153 -0.48 -13.90 10.15
CA HIS A 153 -1.26 -12.91 10.86
C HIS A 153 -1.23 -13.20 12.36
N GLY A 154 -1.17 -12.15 13.15
CA GLY A 154 -1.14 -12.28 14.60
C GLY A 154 0.23 -12.57 15.16
N GLY A 155 0.33 -12.58 16.47
CA GLY A 155 1.59 -12.82 17.21
C GLY A 155 1.68 -12.09 18.53
N GLY A 156 0.64 -11.36 18.94
CA GLY A 156 0.62 -10.66 20.23
C GLY A 156 -0.77 -10.17 20.62
N GLY A 157 -1.06 -10.15 21.92
CA GLY A 157 -2.29 -9.62 22.48
C GLY A 157 -3.55 -10.37 22.04
N ASP A 158 -4.62 -9.66 21.76
CA ASP A 158 -5.93 -10.20 21.37
C ASP A 158 -6.07 -10.52 19.88
N VAL A 159 -4.97 -10.49 19.12
CA VAL A 159 -4.97 -10.77 17.68
C VAL A 159 -4.91 -12.27 17.43
N GLN A 160 -5.90 -12.80 16.72
CA GLN A 160 -5.98 -14.21 16.37
C GLN A 160 -4.85 -14.61 15.42
N ALA A 161 -4.06 -15.60 15.81
CA ALA A 161 -3.03 -16.16 14.95
C ALA A 161 -3.64 -16.93 13.77
N GLY A 162 -3.07 -16.77 12.58
CA GLY A 162 -3.50 -17.46 11.37
C GLY A 162 -2.76 -17.01 10.12
N GLU A 163 -3.42 -17.12 8.99
CA GLU A 163 -2.84 -16.81 7.68
C GLU A 163 -3.75 -15.88 6.89
N SER A 164 -3.27 -14.67 6.64
CA SER A 164 -3.89 -13.74 5.70
C SER A 164 -3.47 -14.05 4.28
N THR A 165 -4.33 -13.71 3.31
CA THR A 165 -4.06 -13.86 1.88
C THR A 165 -4.07 -12.51 1.17
N LEU A 166 -3.14 -12.32 0.23
CA LEU A 166 -3.11 -11.15 -0.63
C LEU A 166 -2.99 -11.58 -2.09
N GLY A 167 -4.00 -11.28 -2.90
CA GLY A 167 -3.97 -11.43 -4.35
C GLY A 167 -3.56 -10.13 -5.04
N PHE A 168 -2.59 -10.20 -5.96
CA PHE A 168 -2.25 -9.06 -6.83
C PHE A 168 -3.06 -9.12 -8.12
N LYS A 169 -3.85 -8.10 -8.38
CA LYS A 169 -4.72 -7.98 -9.55
C LYS A 169 -4.30 -6.77 -10.41
N SER A 170 -4.83 -6.69 -11.62
CA SER A 170 -4.67 -5.50 -12.47
C SER A 170 -5.90 -5.27 -13.33
N TYR A 171 -6.20 -4.00 -13.60
CA TYR A 171 -7.44 -3.62 -14.28
C TYR A 171 -7.51 -4.10 -15.72
N ASP A 172 -6.36 -4.24 -16.40
CA ASP A 172 -6.25 -4.79 -17.76
C ASP A 172 -6.68 -6.25 -17.88
N GLN A 173 -6.78 -6.98 -16.76
CA GLN A 173 -7.29 -8.34 -16.73
C GLN A 173 -8.82 -8.40 -16.88
N GLY A 174 -9.51 -7.26 -16.78
CA GLY A 174 -10.95 -7.14 -16.87
C GLY A 174 -11.70 -7.59 -15.62
N ARG A 175 -12.96 -7.18 -15.54
CA ARG A 175 -13.86 -7.41 -14.40
C ARG A 175 -13.95 -8.86 -13.96
N GLU A 176 -13.89 -9.80 -14.91
CA GLU A 176 -14.05 -11.24 -14.63
C GLU A 176 -13.01 -11.77 -13.62
N LYS A 177 -11.80 -11.17 -13.61
CA LYS A 177 -10.73 -11.53 -12.65
C LYS A 177 -10.95 -11.00 -11.23
N PHE A 178 -11.95 -10.14 -11.06
CA PHE A 178 -12.37 -9.59 -9.77
C PHE A 178 -13.62 -10.28 -9.23
N GLN A 179 -14.00 -11.42 -9.78
CA GLN A 179 -15.14 -12.22 -9.33
C GLN A 179 -14.71 -13.39 -8.44
N ALA A 180 -15.68 -14.00 -7.74
CA ALA A 180 -15.60 -15.29 -7.06
C ALA A 180 -14.82 -15.37 -5.74
N GLU A 181 -14.41 -14.26 -5.12
CA GLU A 181 -13.84 -14.27 -3.77
C GLU A 181 -14.67 -13.40 -2.81
N THR A 182 -14.62 -13.72 -1.52
CA THR A 182 -15.11 -12.86 -0.44
C THR A 182 -13.88 -12.25 0.23
N LEU A 183 -13.87 -10.93 0.41
CA LEU A 183 -12.70 -10.18 0.83
C LEU A 183 -13.01 -9.28 2.02
N ASP A 184 -12.02 -9.10 2.87
CA ASP A 184 -12.05 -8.14 3.96
C ASP A 184 -11.52 -6.78 3.49
N ILE A 185 -10.56 -6.78 2.54
CA ILE A 185 -9.86 -5.56 2.13
C ILE A 185 -9.61 -5.57 0.63
N VAL A 186 -9.85 -4.42 0.00
CA VAL A 186 -9.39 -4.16 -1.37
C VAL A 186 -8.68 -2.82 -1.43
N TRP A 187 -7.45 -2.84 -1.90
CA TRP A 187 -6.69 -1.64 -2.25
C TRP A 187 -6.57 -1.50 -3.76
N LEU A 188 -7.03 -0.37 -4.29
CA LEU A 188 -6.97 -0.02 -5.71
C LEU A 188 -6.01 1.17 -5.89
N ASP A 189 -4.82 0.89 -6.45
CA ASP A 189 -3.82 1.93 -6.76
C ASP A 189 -4.04 2.42 -8.19
N GLU A 190 -4.09 3.72 -8.37
CA GLU A 190 -4.63 4.47 -9.50
C GLU A 190 -6.14 4.26 -9.70
N GLU A 191 -6.73 5.16 -10.50
CA GLU A 191 -8.19 5.21 -10.69
C GLU A 191 -8.71 3.94 -11.40
N PRO A 192 -9.58 3.15 -10.74
CA PRO A 192 -10.13 1.94 -11.34
C PRO A 192 -11.26 2.24 -12.33
N PRO A 193 -11.49 1.37 -13.33
CA PRO A 193 -12.75 1.33 -14.07
C PRO A 193 -13.93 1.09 -13.12
N LEU A 194 -15.09 1.72 -13.42
CA LEU A 194 -16.27 1.67 -12.56
C LEU A 194 -16.78 0.24 -12.33
N ASP A 195 -16.74 -0.61 -13.35
CA ASP A 195 -17.18 -2.00 -13.27
C ASP A 195 -16.30 -2.85 -12.34
N ILE A 196 -14.98 -2.63 -12.33
CA ILE A 196 -14.04 -3.25 -11.41
C ILE A 196 -14.26 -2.72 -9.99
N TYR A 197 -14.40 -1.40 -9.83
CA TYR A 197 -14.69 -0.80 -8.54
C TYR A 197 -15.98 -1.37 -7.91
N SER A 198 -17.06 -1.43 -8.70
CA SER A 198 -18.35 -1.98 -8.26
C SER A 198 -18.25 -3.47 -7.88
N GLU A 199 -17.42 -4.24 -8.61
CA GLU A 199 -17.17 -5.63 -8.29
C GLU A 199 -16.44 -5.76 -6.94
N CYS A 200 -15.43 -4.91 -6.67
CA CYS A 200 -14.71 -4.89 -5.40
C CYS A 200 -15.63 -4.59 -4.22
N LEU A 201 -16.57 -3.64 -4.37
CA LEU A 201 -17.60 -3.39 -3.35
C LEU A 201 -18.45 -4.64 -3.07
N THR A 202 -18.80 -5.36 -4.13
CA THR A 202 -19.58 -6.60 -4.00
C THR A 202 -18.81 -7.67 -3.23
N ARG A 203 -17.50 -7.79 -3.45
CA ARG A 203 -16.64 -8.78 -2.79
C ARG A 203 -16.48 -8.54 -1.28
N THR A 204 -16.60 -7.30 -0.84
CA THR A 204 -16.46 -6.91 0.58
C THR A 204 -17.79 -6.83 1.34
N ASN A 205 -18.94 -7.07 0.70
CA ASN A 205 -20.24 -6.92 1.35
C ASN A 205 -20.51 -7.95 2.45
N ALA A 206 -20.04 -9.19 2.29
CA ALA A 206 -20.31 -10.25 3.24
C ALA A 206 -19.48 -10.16 4.53
N THR A 207 -18.40 -9.42 4.51
CA THR A 207 -17.45 -9.25 5.62
C THR A 207 -17.54 -7.87 6.26
N ASP A 208 -18.43 -6.99 5.77
CA ASP A 208 -18.40 -5.57 6.05
C ASP A 208 -17.01 -4.94 5.80
N GLY A 209 -16.29 -5.53 4.83
CA GLY A 209 -14.91 -5.19 4.50
C GLY A 209 -14.77 -3.80 3.89
N ILE A 210 -13.54 -3.36 3.75
CA ILE A 210 -13.18 -2.00 3.33
C ILE A 210 -12.57 -1.98 1.93
N VAL A 211 -12.87 -0.91 1.19
CA VAL A 211 -12.25 -0.61 -0.11
C VAL A 211 -11.60 0.76 -0.04
N TYR A 212 -10.31 0.84 -0.32
CA TYR A 212 -9.64 2.13 -0.39
C TYR A 212 -8.83 2.29 -1.66
N MET A 213 -8.73 3.54 -2.09
CA MET A 213 -8.10 3.92 -3.34
C MET A 213 -7.05 4.99 -3.12
N THR A 214 -6.02 4.94 -3.97
CA THR A 214 -4.93 5.90 -3.98
C THR A 214 -4.68 6.38 -5.40
N PHE A 215 -5.21 7.54 -5.80
CA PHE A 215 -5.00 8.04 -7.15
C PHE A 215 -4.95 9.56 -7.27
N THR A 216 -4.44 10.01 -8.40
CA THR A 216 -4.54 11.38 -8.88
C THR A 216 -5.64 11.42 -9.94
N PRO A 217 -6.71 12.22 -9.82
CA PRO A 217 -7.78 12.25 -10.81
C PRO A 217 -7.31 12.95 -12.10
N LEU A 218 -6.64 12.21 -12.96
CA LEU A 218 -6.10 12.71 -14.23
C LEU A 218 -7.06 12.54 -15.40
N GLN A 219 -8.08 11.68 -15.27
CA GLN A 219 -9.06 11.39 -16.31
C GLN A 219 -10.29 12.30 -16.24
N GLY A 220 -10.24 13.35 -15.42
CA GLY A 220 -11.37 14.26 -15.22
C GLY A 220 -12.42 13.71 -14.28
N MET A 221 -13.71 14.00 -14.56
CA MET A 221 -14.83 13.62 -13.70
C MET A 221 -15.42 12.27 -14.11
N SER A 222 -14.67 11.18 -13.88
CA SER A 222 -15.21 9.83 -14.05
C SER A 222 -16.34 9.54 -13.06
N GLU A 223 -17.05 8.44 -13.24
CA GLU A 223 -18.14 8.04 -12.33
C GLU A 223 -17.59 7.71 -10.93
N VAL A 224 -16.40 7.13 -10.83
CA VAL A 224 -15.74 6.89 -9.53
C VAL A 224 -15.39 8.21 -8.85
N VAL A 225 -14.80 9.17 -9.58
CA VAL A 225 -14.48 10.51 -9.06
C VAL A 225 -15.74 11.25 -8.63
N LYS A 226 -16.81 11.21 -9.42
CA LYS A 226 -18.10 11.85 -9.09
C LYS A 226 -18.68 11.31 -7.78
N ARG A 227 -18.66 9.99 -7.60
CA ARG A 227 -19.13 9.30 -6.39
C ARG A 227 -18.52 9.90 -5.12
N PHE A 228 -17.21 10.15 -5.13
CA PHE A 228 -16.48 10.68 -3.97
C PHE A 228 -16.55 12.21 -3.85
N LEU A 229 -16.38 12.94 -4.94
CA LEU A 229 -16.17 14.40 -4.90
C LEU A 229 -17.45 15.21 -5.09
N VAL A 230 -18.42 14.68 -5.82
CA VAL A 230 -19.67 15.40 -6.18
C VAL A 230 -20.84 14.87 -5.38
N GLU A 231 -21.13 13.57 -5.51
CA GLU A 231 -22.30 12.94 -4.90
C GLU A 231 -22.12 12.73 -3.41
N LYS A 232 -20.86 12.56 -2.94
CA LYS A 232 -20.51 12.33 -1.55
C LYS A 232 -21.36 11.22 -0.94
N VAL A 233 -21.36 10.08 -1.61
CA VAL A 233 -22.20 8.93 -1.25
C VAL A 233 -21.94 8.55 0.22
N PRO A 234 -22.97 8.27 1.02
CA PRO A 234 -22.81 7.81 2.40
C PRO A 234 -21.86 6.60 2.47
N GLY A 235 -20.98 6.58 3.47
CA GLY A 235 -19.98 5.53 3.60
C GLY A 235 -18.66 5.80 2.85
N THR A 236 -18.57 6.94 2.14
CA THR A 236 -17.31 7.36 1.48
C THR A 236 -16.58 8.43 2.28
N HIS A 237 -15.25 8.37 2.25
CA HIS A 237 -14.38 9.42 2.80
C HIS A 237 -13.29 9.81 1.80
N VAL A 238 -12.98 11.11 1.74
CA VAL A 238 -11.90 11.64 0.88
C VAL A 238 -10.89 12.40 1.72
N THR A 239 -9.66 11.96 1.66
CA THR A 239 -8.52 12.75 2.15
C THR A 239 -7.78 13.35 0.96
N ASN A 240 -7.64 14.67 0.94
CA ASN A 240 -6.88 15.38 -0.09
C ASN A 240 -5.50 15.75 0.44
N MET A 241 -4.47 15.32 -0.28
CA MET A 241 -3.07 15.59 0.06
C MET A 241 -2.41 16.38 -1.06
N THR A 242 -1.71 17.43 -0.67
CA THR A 242 -0.99 18.35 -1.56
C THR A 242 0.52 18.19 -1.38
N ILE A 243 1.32 18.86 -2.20
CA ILE A 243 2.78 18.87 -2.07
C ILE A 243 3.24 19.45 -0.72
N TYR A 244 2.43 20.29 -0.09
CA TYR A 244 2.74 20.86 1.24
C TYR A 244 2.59 19.87 2.37
N ASP A 245 1.82 18.81 2.17
CA ASP A 245 1.61 17.74 3.14
C ASP A 245 2.70 16.65 3.07
N ALA A 246 3.52 16.67 2.02
CA ALA A 246 4.60 15.70 1.81
C ALA A 246 5.89 16.15 2.54
N LEU A 247 6.08 15.65 3.76
CA LEU A 247 7.13 16.11 4.67
C LEU A 247 8.56 15.73 4.24
N HIS A 248 8.72 14.82 3.28
CA HIS A 248 10.04 14.45 2.73
C HIS A 248 10.63 15.51 1.78
N TYR A 249 9.84 16.51 1.38
CA TYR A 249 10.33 17.63 0.57
C TYR A 249 10.75 18.81 1.45
N THR A 250 11.96 19.31 1.23
CA THR A 250 12.37 20.63 1.76
C THR A 250 11.64 21.75 1.01
N ASP A 251 11.55 22.94 1.60
CA ASP A 251 10.88 24.08 0.99
C ASP A 251 11.50 24.46 -0.37
N SER A 252 12.83 24.39 -0.49
CA SER A 252 13.55 24.64 -1.75
C SER A 252 13.20 23.58 -2.81
N LYS A 253 13.13 22.30 -2.44
CA LYS A 253 12.76 21.22 -3.35
C LYS A 253 11.30 21.35 -3.81
N ARG A 254 10.40 21.69 -2.89
CA ARG A 254 8.98 21.94 -3.15
C ARG A 254 8.81 23.09 -4.15
N ALA A 255 9.48 24.22 -3.90
CA ALA A 255 9.46 25.37 -4.81
C ALA A 255 9.97 25.01 -6.23
N ALA A 256 11.06 24.25 -6.31
CA ALA A 256 11.60 23.77 -7.59
C ALA A 256 10.63 22.84 -8.34
N ILE A 257 9.96 21.93 -7.63
CA ILE A 257 8.94 21.04 -8.22
C ILE A 257 7.77 21.87 -8.75
N ILE A 258 7.23 22.79 -7.96
CA ILE A 258 6.12 23.67 -8.39
C ILE A 258 6.54 24.48 -9.61
N ALA A 259 7.75 25.04 -9.62
CA ALA A 259 8.25 25.84 -10.75
C ALA A 259 8.43 25.04 -12.05
N SER A 260 8.65 23.71 -11.96
CA SER A 260 8.81 22.83 -13.12
C SER A 260 7.51 22.54 -13.88
N TYR A 261 6.35 22.76 -13.24
CA TYR A 261 5.06 22.60 -13.91
C TYR A 261 4.67 23.85 -14.71
N PRO A 262 3.91 23.71 -15.81
CA PRO A 262 3.34 24.85 -16.53
C PRO A 262 2.47 25.71 -15.62
N ALA A 263 2.37 27.03 -15.91
CA ALA A 263 1.66 27.96 -15.04
C ALA A 263 0.17 27.61 -14.79
N HIS A 264 -0.46 26.92 -15.73
CA HIS A 264 -1.85 26.47 -15.61
C HIS A 264 -2.06 25.18 -14.81
N GLU A 265 -0.96 24.52 -14.41
CA GLU A 265 -0.97 23.30 -13.60
C GLU A 265 -0.41 23.48 -12.17
N ARG A 266 -0.02 24.73 -11.82
CA ARG A 266 0.61 25.07 -10.53
C ARG A 266 -0.38 25.24 -9.40
#